data_f542585a7a7a48afadd50f7e9fd88763
#
_entry.id   f542585a7a7a48afadd50f7e9fd88763
#
_cell.length_a   1.000
_cell.length_b   1.000
_cell.length_c   1.000
_cell.angle_alpha   90.00
_cell.angle_beta   90.00
_cell.angle_gamma   90.00
#
_symmetry.space_group_name_H-M   'P 1'
#
loop_
_entity.id
_entity.type
_entity.pdbx_description
1 polymer ?
#
loop_
_entity_poly.entity_id
_entity_poly.type
_entity_poly.pdbx_seq_one_letter_code
_entity_poly.pdbx_strand_id
1 'polypeptide(L)'
;INLALGEFDDAIESANNVINDGVHYLMTERFGVDKNDATKNVIWDLHQSENKSLPENKEVLYMVLDRYDAGEDIRSAAGLEIKRQVLPWFAKDGEIKTPDGKNGFTDNDAKKNPYLEQYGRGVCTARSTWYHTHMIWTLDDTDLRHAPGNWIEMTDLTYNNPELKGTEWYGQPVRFKDDKGNILVNDTIRDWVGWPHYKTNVADQKDKWWRGGW
;
A
#
# COMPACT_ATOMS: atom_id res chain seq x y z
N ILE A 1 16.63 -5.96 20.52
CA ILE A 1 18.08 -6.16 20.76
C ILE A 1 18.27 -7.48 21.49
N ASN A 2 17.69 -7.68 22.69
CA ASN A 2 17.85 -8.88 23.52
C ASN A 2 17.52 -10.19 22.76
N LEU A 3 16.42 -10.21 21.99
CA LEU A 3 16.07 -11.37 21.17
C LEU A 3 17.16 -11.75 20.15
N ALA A 4 17.78 -10.75 19.50
CA ALA A 4 18.85 -10.98 18.55
C ALA A 4 20.17 -11.41 19.20
N LEU A 5 20.36 -11.11 20.48
CA LEU A 5 21.51 -11.53 21.28
C LEU A 5 21.29 -12.90 21.94
N GLY A 6 20.09 -13.48 21.84
CA GLY A 6 19.74 -14.72 22.51
C GLY A 6 19.39 -14.57 24.00
N GLU A 7 19.22 -13.34 24.46
CA GLU A 7 18.83 -12.99 25.84
C GLU A 7 17.30 -13.06 25.96
N PHE A 8 16.77 -14.30 25.92
CA PHE A 8 15.32 -14.50 25.79
C PHE A 8 14.53 -14.07 27.01
N ASP A 9 15.06 -14.26 28.22
CA ASP A 9 14.40 -13.86 29.45
C ASP A 9 14.24 -12.34 29.53
N ASP A 10 15.29 -11.60 29.18
CA ASP A 10 15.25 -10.13 29.13
C ASP A 10 14.31 -9.61 28.04
N ALA A 11 14.23 -10.33 26.91
CA ALA A 11 13.26 -10.00 25.84
C ALA A 11 11.82 -10.21 26.33
N ILE A 12 11.54 -11.30 27.04
CA ILE A 12 10.21 -11.62 27.62
C ILE A 12 9.86 -10.56 28.68
N GLU A 13 10.78 -10.23 29.58
CA GLU A 13 10.56 -9.20 30.60
C GLU A 13 10.21 -7.85 29.95
N SER A 14 10.98 -7.43 28.96
CA SER A 14 10.74 -6.18 28.23
C SER A 14 9.38 -6.15 27.56
N ALA A 15 8.96 -7.25 26.94
CA ALA A 15 7.63 -7.37 26.33
C ALA A 15 6.50 -7.31 27.37
N ASN A 16 6.65 -8.04 28.47
CA ASN A 16 5.67 -8.05 29.54
C ASN A 16 5.53 -6.68 30.21
N ASN A 17 6.58 -5.90 30.31
CA ASN A 17 6.51 -4.54 30.84
C ASN A 17 5.59 -3.66 29.99
N VAL A 18 5.60 -3.80 28.66
CA VAL A 18 4.68 -3.06 27.77
C VAL A 18 3.26 -3.63 27.88
N ILE A 19 3.10 -4.96 27.84
CA ILE A 19 1.78 -5.62 27.91
C ILE A 19 1.03 -5.24 29.19
N ASN A 20 1.76 -5.07 30.31
CA ASN A 20 1.20 -4.84 31.61
C ASN A 20 1.30 -3.40 32.10
N ASP A 21 1.71 -2.44 31.27
CA ASP A 21 1.90 -1.05 31.69
C ASP A 21 0.58 -0.28 31.95
N GLY A 22 -0.56 -0.84 31.51
CA GLY A 22 -1.87 -0.23 31.63
C GLY A 22 -2.11 0.97 30.71
N VAL A 23 -1.17 1.26 29.81
CA VAL A 23 -1.23 2.37 28.84
C VAL A 23 -1.39 1.85 27.42
N HIS A 24 -0.59 0.85 27.05
CA HIS A 24 -0.58 0.27 25.71
C HIS A 24 -1.49 -0.95 25.63
N TYR A 25 -2.24 -1.06 24.54
CA TYR A 25 -3.08 -2.21 24.24
C TYR A 25 -3.40 -2.30 22.75
N LEU A 26 -3.81 -3.46 22.28
CA LEU A 26 -4.23 -3.67 20.89
C LEU A 26 -5.55 -2.93 20.65
N MET A 27 -5.56 -2.05 19.65
CA MET A 27 -6.74 -1.28 19.28
C MET A 27 -7.76 -2.18 18.59
N THR A 28 -8.98 -2.15 19.09
CA THR A 28 -10.13 -2.86 18.49
C THR A 28 -11.20 -1.91 17.99
N GLU A 29 -11.21 -0.68 18.49
CA GLU A 29 -12.19 0.34 18.15
C GLU A 29 -11.63 1.33 17.13
N ARG A 30 -12.54 1.86 16.30
CA ARG A 30 -12.23 2.89 15.31
C ARG A 30 -11.83 4.21 15.98
N PHE A 31 -10.84 4.90 15.44
CA PHE A 31 -10.36 6.20 15.97
C PHE A 31 -9.78 7.08 14.86
N GLY A 32 -9.49 8.34 15.22
CA GLY A 32 -8.80 9.27 14.33
C GLY A 32 -9.66 9.82 13.20
N VAL A 33 -8.99 10.22 12.11
CA VAL A 33 -9.59 11.03 11.04
C VAL A 33 -10.68 10.32 10.25
N ASP A 34 -10.53 9.03 10.02
CA ASP A 34 -11.47 8.22 9.20
C ASP A 34 -12.42 7.35 10.04
N LYS A 35 -12.51 7.58 11.36
CA LYS A 35 -13.28 6.72 12.27
C LYS A 35 -14.75 6.54 11.90
N ASN A 36 -15.34 7.49 11.17
CA ASN A 36 -16.74 7.46 10.74
C ASN A 36 -16.91 6.89 9.32
N ASP A 37 -15.82 6.56 8.62
CA ASP A 37 -15.89 5.93 7.30
C ASP A 37 -16.15 4.42 7.46
N ALA A 38 -17.37 4.00 7.13
CA ALA A 38 -17.80 2.61 7.24
C ALA A 38 -17.09 1.66 6.26
N THR A 39 -16.36 2.18 5.28
CA THR A 39 -15.55 1.37 4.35
C THR A 39 -14.18 1.03 4.89
N LYS A 40 -13.82 1.57 6.07
CA LYS A 40 -12.53 1.39 6.72
C LYS A 40 -12.66 0.57 7.99
N ASN A 41 -11.55 0.10 8.51
CA ASN A 41 -11.48 -0.65 9.77
C ASN A 41 -10.33 -0.15 10.66
N VAL A 42 -10.16 -0.73 11.84
CA VAL A 42 -9.14 -0.31 12.80
C VAL A 42 -7.70 -0.43 12.25
N ILE A 43 -7.43 -1.41 11.38
CA ILE A 43 -6.11 -1.55 10.74
C ILE A 43 -5.81 -0.35 9.83
N TRP A 44 -6.83 0.15 9.11
CA TRP A 44 -6.69 1.39 8.37
C TRP A 44 -6.33 2.55 9.32
N ASP A 45 -7.10 2.74 10.38
CA ASP A 45 -6.90 3.85 11.32
C ASP A 45 -5.50 3.85 11.94
N LEU A 46 -4.99 2.69 12.35
CA LEU A 46 -3.66 2.53 12.94
C LEU A 46 -2.52 3.03 12.04
N HIS A 47 -2.71 2.99 10.72
CA HIS A 47 -1.65 3.27 9.78
C HIS A 47 -1.74 4.63 9.10
N GLN A 48 -2.82 5.39 9.34
CA GLN A 48 -2.94 6.73 8.77
C GLN A 48 -1.94 7.70 9.41
N SER A 49 -1.33 8.54 8.58
CA SER A 49 -0.28 9.47 9.02
C SER A 49 -0.74 10.38 10.16
N GLU A 50 -1.98 10.86 10.06
CA GLU A 50 -2.61 11.76 11.02
C GLU A 50 -2.91 11.08 12.36
N ASN A 51 -3.13 9.76 12.33
CA ASN A 51 -3.53 8.99 13.52
C ASN A 51 -2.36 8.46 14.32
N LYS A 52 -1.16 8.39 13.73
CA LYS A 52 0.00 7.76 14.38
C LYS A 52 0.42 8.44 15.68
N SER A 53 0.29 9.77 15.75
CA SER A 53 0.68 10.58 16.93
C SER A 53 -0.47 10.93 17.84
N LEU A 54 -1.69 10.44 17.57
CA LEU A 54 -2.84 10.73 18.42
C LEU A 54 -2.70 10.01 19.78
N PRO A 55 -3.09 10.67 20.90
CA PRO A 55 -3.10 10.03 22.22
C PRO A 55 -4.00 8.80 22.32
N GLU A 56 -5.01 8.71 21.46
CA GLU A 56 -5.91 7.56 21.33
C GLU A 56 -5.23 6.34 20.75
N ASN A 57 -4.14 6.48 19.97
CA ASN A 57 -3.41 5.36 19.40
C ASN A 57 -2.54 4.69 20.45
N LYS A 58 -3.04 3.63 21.05
CA LYS A 58 -2.38 2.92 22.16
C LYS A 58 -1.45 1.79 21.71
N GLU A 59 -1.33 1.55 20.40
CA GLU A 59 -0.35 0.56 19.89
C GLU A 59 1.02 1.18 19.60
N VAL A 60 1.15 2.50 19.54
CA VAL A 60 2.39 3.15 19.17
C VAL A 60 3.35 3.22 20.35
N LEU A 61 4.44 2.46 20.27
CA LEU A 61 5.55 2.50 21.24
C LEU A 61 6.63 3.51 20.83
N TYR A 62 6.90 3.60 19.53
CA TYR A 62 7.91 4.47 18.96
C TYR A 62 7.57 4.81 17.52
N MET A 63 7.82 6.05 17.12
CA MET A 63 7.50 6.52 15.79
C MET A 63 8.65 7.34 15.21
N VAL A 64 8.99 7.04 13.96
CA VAL A 64 9.84 7.90 13.13
C VAL A 64 8.94 8.64 12.14
N LEU A 65 9.02 9.96 12.19
CA LEU A 65 8.28 10.83 11.27
C LEU A 65 9.13 11.12 10.04
N ASP A 66 8.55 10.89 8.87
CA ASP A 66 9.13 11.28 7.59
C ASP A 66 8.01 11.86 6.73
N ARG A 67 7.89 13.18 6.71
CA ARG A 67 6.81 13.92 6.06
C ARG A 67 7.36 15.01 5.16
N TYR A 68 6.63 15.33 4.11
CA TYR A 68 7.01 16.39 3.18
C TYR A 68 7.15 17.76 3.87
N ASP A 69 6.28 18.05 4.82
CA ASP A 69 6.25 19.31 5.58
C ASP A 69 7.19 19.34 6.81
N ALA A 70 7.90 18.24 7.08
CA ALA A 70 8.93 18.24 8.09
C ALA A 70 10.08 19.17 7.70
N GLY A 71 10.79 19.72 8.68
CA GLY A 71 11.96 20.55 8.44
C GLY A 71 13.03 19.82 7.58
N GLU A 72 13.75 20.56 6.76
CA GLU A 72 14.73 19.95 5.83
C GLU A 72 15.83 19.17 6.53
N ASP A 73 16.12 19.50 7.78
CA ASP A 73 17.10 18.86 8.65
C ASP A 73 16.65 17.48 9.18
N ILE A 74 15.34 17.23 9.22
CA ILE A 74 14.76 15.97 9.71
C ILE A 74 14.03 15.18 8.64
N ARG A 75 13.79 15.76 7.47
CA ARG A 75 13.11 15.12 6.36
C ARG A 75 14.03 14.18 5.60
N SER A 76 13.55 12.97 5.30
CA SER A 76 14.32 12.05 4.48
C SER A 76 14.59 12.62 3.08
N ALA A 77 15.83 12.53 2.65
CA ALA A 77 16.21 12.92 1.31
C ALA A 77 15.66 11.98 0.22
N ALA A 78 15.32 10.75 0.58
CA ALA A 78 14.84 9.72 -0.35
C ALA A 78 13.32 9.79 -0.61
N GLY A 79 12.56 10.49 0.25
CA GLY A 79 11.10 10.57 0.16
C GLY A 79 10.41 9.29 0.65
N LEU A 80 9.15 9.10 0.28
CA LEU A 80 8.32 7.99 0.74
C LEU A 80 8.66 6.69 0.00
N GLU A 81 9.78 6.08 0.34
CA GLU A 81 10.30 4.90 -0.35
C GLU A 81 9.40 3.67 -0.21
N ILE A 82 8.66 3.49 0.89
CA ILE A 82 7.85 2.28 1.11
C ILE A 82 6.84 2.10 -0.04
N LYS A 83 6.04 3.13 -0.34
CA LYS A 83 5.06 3.02 -1.43
C LYS A 83 5.74 2.81 -2.79
N ARG A 84 6.84 3.51 -3.03
CA ARG A 84 7.61 3.40 -4.27
C ARG A 84 8.14 1.99 -4.45
N GLN A 85 8.61 1.37 -3.38
CA GLN A 85 9.16 0.02 -3.42
C GLN A 85 8.11 -1.06 -3.61
N VAL A 86 6.93 -0.95 -2.97
CA VAL A 86 5.96 -2.05 -2.90
C VAL A 86 4.79 -1.93 -3.88
N LEU A 87 4.44 -0.72 -4.37
CA LEU A 87 3.40 -0.58 -5.37
C LEU A 87 3.87 -1.11 -6.73
N PRO A 88 2.99 -1.76 -7.52
CA PRO A 88 3.32 -2.19 -8.85
C PRO A 88 3.66 -1.02 -9.78
N TRP A 89 4.37 -1.29 -10.85
CA TRP A 89 4.77 -0.28 -11.83
C TRP A 89 3.67 -0.01 -12.87
N PHE A 90 2.42 0.02 -12.41
CA PHE A 90 1.25 0.21 -13.27
C PHE A 90 1.21 1.59 -13.97
N ALA A 91 1.95 2.55 -13.47
CA ALA A 91 1.93 3.92 -13.96
C ALA A 91 2.81 4.16 -15.20
N LYS A 92 3.61 3.19 -15.64
CA LYS A 92 4.45 3.35 -16.81
C LYS A 92 3.66 2.98 -18.06
N ASP A 93 3.71 3.88 -19.05
CA ASP A 93 3.05 3.66 -20.33
C ASP A 93 3.53 2.36 -21.00
N GLY A 94 2.59 1.58 -21.47
CA GLY A 94 2.86 0.34 -22.18
C GLY A 94 3.26 -0.87 -21.35
N GLU A 95 3.39 -0.76 -20.03
CA GLU A 95 3.74 -1.91 -19.18
C GLU A 95 2.59 -2.91 -19.04
N ILE A 96 1.34 -2.41 -19.01
CA ILE A 96 0.14 -3.24 -18.88
C ILE A 96 -0.72 -3.06 -20.12
N LYS A 97 -1.02 -4.17 -20.81
CA LYS A 97 -1.79 -4.18 -22.05
C LYS A 97 -3.19 -4.72 -21.86
N THR A 98 -4.09 -4.24 -22.68
CA THR A 98 -5.38 -4.90 -22.91
C THR A 98 -5.20 -6.17 -23.73
N PRO A 99 -6.16 -7.11 -23.75
CA PRO A 99 -6.09 -8.31 -24.59
C PRO A 99 -5.91 -8.05 -26.08
N ASP A 100 -6.35 -6.89 -26.60
CA ASP A 100 -6.14 -6.48 -27.98
C ASP A 100 -4.81 -5.67 -28.18
N GLY A 101 -3.95 -5.63 -27.18
CA GLY A 101 -2.58 -5.11 -27.26
C GLY A 101 -2.43 -3.59 -27.09
N LYS A 102 -3.51 -2.88 -26.73
CA LYS A 102 -3.42 -1.44 -26.43
C LYS A 102 -2.90 -1.19 -25.01
N ASN A 103 -2.41 0.03 -24.76
CA ASN A 103 -1.99 0.44 -23.42
C ASN A 103 -3.19 0.51 -22.47
N GLY A 104 -3.13 -0.24 -21.38
CA GLY A 104 -4.20 -0.28 -20.38
C GLY A 104 -4.26 0.97 -19.50
N PHE A 105 -3.10 1.57 -19.25
CA PHE A 105 -2.93 2.83 -18.50
C PHE A 105 -2.11 3.83 -19.32
N THR A 106 -2.20 5.09 -18.96
CA THR A 106 -1.24 6.11 -19.38
C THR A 106 -0.08 6.18 -18.40
N ASP A 107 1.04 6.76 -18.83
CA ASP A 107 2.22 6.93 -17.99
C ASP A 107 2.03 7.94 -16.82
N ASN A 108 3.11 8.48 -16.32
CA ASN A 108 3.24 9.32 -15.13
C ASN A 108 2.46 10.65 -15.11
N ASP A 109 1.28 10.71 -15.71
CA ASP A 109 0.42 11.88 -15.68
C ASP A 109 -0.83 11.58 -14.83
N ALA A 110 -0.88 12.11 -13.60
CA ALA A 110 -2.02 11.94 -12.71
C ALA A 110 -3.34 12.43 -13.29
N LYS A 111 -3.31 13.41 -14.20
CA LYS A 111 -4.51 13.90 -14.88
C LYS A 111 -5.09 12.89 -15.87
N LYS A 112 -4.26 11.97 -16.34
CA LYS A 112 -4.64 10.92 -17.29
C LYS A 112 -4.79 9.56 -16.63
N ASN A 113 -4.07 9.31 -15.54
CA ASN A 113 -4.15 8.05 -14.78
C ASN A 113 -4.57 8.34 -13.34
N PRO A 114 -5.87 8.25 -13.00
CA PRO A 114 -6.37 8.54 -11.65
C PRO A 114 -5.78 7.64 -10.56
N TYR A 115 -5.25 6.47 -10.89
CA TYR A 115 -4.58 5.62 -9.90
C TYR A 115 -3.25 6.19 -9.42
N LEU A 116 -2.59 7.03 -10.22
CA LEU A 116 -1.43 7.77 -9.73
C LEU A 116 -1.79 8.77 -8.64
N GLU A 117 -2.95 9.42 -8.79
CA GLU A 117 -3.46 10.32 -7.75
C GLU A 117 -3.91 9.54 -6.52
N GLN A 118 -4.60 8.43 -6.72
CA GLN A 118 -5.17 7.62 -5.64
C GLN A 118 -4.09 6.89 -4.83
N TYR A 119 -3.17 6.21 -5.50
CA TYR A 119 -2.20 5.30 -4.85
C TYR A 119 -0.77 5.85 -4.84
N GLY A 120 -0.46 6.82 -5.70
CA GLY A 120 0.91 7.25 -5.94
C GLY A 120 1.64 6.36 -6.95
N ARG A 121 2.89 6.70 -7.24
CA ARG A 121 3.71 5.98 -8.22
C ARG A 121 4.53 4.88 -7.56
N GLY A 122 4.37 3.66 -8.04
CA GLY A 122 5.19 2.52 -7.67
C GLY A 122 6.34 2.26 -8.67
N VAL A 123 7.33 1.53 -8.21
CA VAL A 123 8.44 0.97 -9.03
C VAL A 123 8.61 -0.52 -8.74
N CYS A 124 8.02 -1.03 -7.65
CA CYS A 124 8.06 -2.41 -7.19
C CYS A 124 9.47 -3.01 -7.15
N THR A 125 10.38 -2.33 -6.47
CA THR A 125 11.74 -2.83 -6.26
C THR A 125 11.80 -3.90 -5.17
N ALA A 126 10.79 -3.92 -4.29
CA ALA A 126 10.59 -4.95 -3.28
C ALA A 126 9.13 -5.42 -3.34
N ARG A 127 8.93 -6.72 -3.43
CA ARG A 127 7.59 -7.31 -3.50
C ARG A 127 7.41 -8.48 -2.54
N SER A 128 6.18 -8.74 -2.21
CA SER A 128 5.80 -9.92 -1.45
C SER A 128 6.03 -11.21 -2.23
N THR A 129 6.31 -12.29 -1.51
CA THR A 129 6.30 -13.64 -2.08
C THR A 129 4.86 -14.04 -2.44
N TRP A 130 4.71 -15.07 -3.29
CA TRP A 130 3.41 -15.68 -3.58
C TRP A 130 2.66 -16.08 -2.32
N TYR A 131 3.37 -16.65 -1.35
CA TYR A 131 2.81 -17.03 -0.06
C TYR A 131 2.17 -15.84 0.65
N HIS A 132 2.89 -14.72 0.76
CA HIS A 132 2.39 -13.52 1.45
C HIS A 132 1.29 -12.80 0.67
N THR A 133 1.32 -12.85 -0.66
CA THR A 133 0.31 -12.17 -1.48
C THR A 133 -1.01 -12.93 -1.52
N HIS A 134 -0.96 -14.28 -1.54
CA HIS A 134 -2.16 -15.10 -1.77
C HIS A 134 -2.41 -16.15 -0.70
N MET A 135 -1.39 -16.93 -0.30
CA MET A 135 -1.60 -18.11 0.51
C MET A 135 -1.90 -17.83 1.98
N ILE A 136 -1.25 -16.82 2.56
CA ILE A 136 -1.41 -16.49 3.98
C ILE A 136 -2.87 -16.15 4.33
N TRP A 137 -3.57 -15.52 3.41
CA TRP A 137 -4.96 -15.08 3.59
C TRP A 137 -5.97 -16.24 3.55
N THR A 138 -5.57 -17.40 3.05
CA THR A 138 -6.41 -18.61 3.09
C THR A 138 -6.44 -19.27 4.47
N LEU A 139 -5.54 -18.86 5.37
CA LEU A 139 -5.48 -19.39 6.74
C LEU A 139 -6.50 -18.72 7.66
N ASP A 140 -6.85 -17.47 7.36
CA ASP A 140 -7.83 -16.68 8.11
C ASP A 140 -8.45 -15.64 7.17
N ASP A 141 -9.66 -15.89 6.72
CA ASP A 141 -10.43 -15.00 5.83
C ASP A 141 -11.04 -13.79 6.56
N THR A 142 -10.94 -13.76 7.89
CA THR A 142 -11.40 -12.65 8.73
C THR A 142 -10.31 -11.63 9.03
N ASP A 143 -9.09 -11.83 8.53
CA ASP A 143 -7.96 -10.93 8.78
C ASP A 143 -8.24 -9.53 8.22
N LEU A 144 -8.38 -8.56 9.10
CA LEU A 144 -8.70 -7.18 8.75
C LEU A 144 -7.64 -6.51 7.87
N ARG A 145 -6.42 -7.02 7.82
CA ARG A 145 -5.35 -6.51 6.94
C ARG A 145 -5.65 -6.78 5.47
N HIS A 146 -6.38 -7.86 5.19
CA HIS A 146 -6.79 -8.25 3.83
C HIS A 146 -8.24 -7.84 3.50
N ALA A 147 -8.91 -7.11 4.38
CA ALA A 147 -10.26 -6.61 4.13
C ALA A 147 -10.30 -5.72 2.87
N PRO A 148 -11.45 -5.66 2.17
CA PRO A 148 -11.63 -4.78 1.02
C PRO A 148 -11.19 -3.34 1.31
N GLY A 149 -10.39 -2.77 0.40
CA GLY A 149 -9.82 -1.43 0.55
C GLY A 149 -8.53 -1.35 1.39
N ASN A 150 -8.22 -2.34 2.21
CA ASN A 150 -6.94 -2.41 2.92
C ASN A 150 -5.86 -3.08 2.06
N TRP A 151 -6.20 -4.15 1.39
CA TRP A 151 -5.34 -4.82 0.44
C TRP A 151 -5.85 -4.56 -0.97
N ILE A 152 -4.96 -4.20 -1.89
CA ILE A 152 -5.30 -3.96 -3.30
C ILE A 152 -4.50 -4.93 -4.16
N GLU A 153 -5.16 -5.57 -5.10
CA GLU A 153 -4.54 -6.39 -6.13
C GLU A 153 -4.68 -5.75 -7.52
N MET A 154 -3.86 -6.18 -8.45
CA MET A 154 -3.94 -5.66 -9.82
C MET A 154 -5.31 -5.89 -10.46
N THR A 155 -5.99 -6.98 -10.09
CA THR A 155 -7.36 -7.30 -10.55
C THR A 155 -8.43 -6.36 -9.99
N ASP A 156 -8.14 -5.60 -8.94
CA ASP A 156 -9.03 -4.57 -8.41
C ASP A 156 -8.99 -3.29 -9.25
N LEU A 157 -7.96 -3.16 -10.08
CA LEU A 157 -7.84 -2.02 -11.00
C LEU A 157 -8.59 -2.29 -12.31
N THR A 158 -9.00 -1.22 -12.95
CA THR A 158 -9.63 -1.27 -14.27
C THR A 158 -8.79 -0.53 -15.30
N TYR A 159 -8.84 -0.98 -16.55
CA TYR A 159 -8.21 -0.25 -17.65
C TYR A 159 -8.80 1.16 -17.75
N ASN A 160 -7.99 2.18 -17.58
CA ASN A 160 -8.44 3.57 -17.50
C ASN A 160 -7.77 4.52 -18.50
N ASN A 161 -6.97 4.01 -19.42
CA ASN A 161 -6.38 4.83 -20.47
C ASN A 161 -7.51 5.56 -21.25
N PRO A 162 -7.51 6.89 -21.32
CA PRO A 162 -8.52 7.65 -22.06
C PRO A 162 -8.68 7.25 -23.53
N GLU A 163 -7.62 6.73 -24.16
CA GLU A 163 -7.66 6.23 -25.53
C GLU A 163 -8.51 4.96 -25.73
N LEU A 164 -8.82 4.27 -24.63
CA LEU A 164 -9.69 3.09 -24.65
C LEU A 164 -11.19 3.45 -24.61
N LYS A 165 -11.53 4.72 -24.37
CA LYS A 165 -12.94 5.14 -24.35
C LYS A 165 -13.66 4.74 -25.62
N GLY A 166 -14.82 4.06 -25.46
CA GLY A 166 -15.59 3.53 -26.59
C GLY A 166 -15.14 2.13 -27.05
N THR A 167 -14.10 1.55 -26.46
CA THR A 167 -13.76 0.13 -26.64
C THR A 167 -14.38 -0.73 -25.54
N GLU A 168 -14.42 -2.05 -25.76
CA GLU A 168 -14.90 -3.01 -24.78
C GLU A 168 -14.02 -3.07 -23.50
N TRP A 169 -12.78 -2.58 -23.55
CA TRP A 169 -11.83 -2.70 -22.47
C TRP A 169 -11.88 -1.56 -21.44
N TYR A 170 -12.36 -0.39 -21.82
CA TYR A 170 -12.43 0.74 -20.89
C TYR A 170 -13.31 0.41 -19.68
N GLY A 171 -12.75 0.48 -18.48
CA GLY A 171 -13.45 0.15 -17.24
C GLY A 171 -13.50 -1.35 -16.90
N GLN A 172 -12.97 -2.23 -17.75
CA GLN A 172 -12.88 -3.65 -17.42
C GLN A 172 -11.71 -3.93 -16.45
N PRO A 173 -11.83 -4.93 -15.57
CA PRO A 173 -10.75 -5.34 -14.68
C PRO A 173 -9.47 -5.67 -15.45
N VAL A 174 -8.33 -5.28 -14.87
CA VAL A 174 -7.01 -5.60 -15.42
C VAL A 174 -6.81 -7.11 -15.44
N ARG A 175 -6.21 -7.62 -16.51
CA ARG A 175 -5.96 -9.04 -16.72
C ARG A 175 -4.47 -9.30 -16.86
N PHE A 176 -3.99 -10.36 -16.22
CA PHE A 176 -2.60 -10.80 -16.36
C PHE A 176 -2.36 -11.55 -17.67
N LYS A 177 -3.38 -12.28 -18.14
CA LYS A 177 -3.35 -13.06 -19.38
C LYS A 177 -4.58 -12.81 -20.21
N ASP A 178 -4.43 -12.92 -21.53
CA ASP A 178 -5.57 -13.00 -22.45
C ASP A 178 -6.21 -14.41 -22.45
N ASP A 179 -7.26 -14.57 -23.26
CA ASP A 179 -7.99 -15.86 -23.37
C ASP A 179 -7.17 -16.97 -24.04
N LYS A 180 -6.06 -16.61 -24.68
CA LYS A 180 -5.10 -17.55 -25.30
C LYS A 180 -3.95 -17.88 -24.37
N GLY A 181 -3.88 -17.27 -23.18
CA GLY A 181 -2.83 -17.46 -22.18
C GLY A 181 -1.60 -16.56 -22.38
N ASN A 182 -1.62 -15.61 -23.33
CA ASN A 182 -0.52 -14.66 -23.50
C ASN A 182 -0.48 -13.68 -22.34
N ILE A 183 0.72 -13.38 -21.88
CA ILE A 183 0.95 -12.42 -20.77
C ILE A 183 0.76 -11.00 -21.29
N LEU A 184 -0.01 -10.19 -20.56
CA LEU A 184 -0.41 -8.83 -20.91
C LEU A 184 0.40 -7.74 -20.20
N VAL A 185 1.41 -8.12 -19.43
CA VAL A 185 2.31 -7.21 -18.72
C VAL A 185 3.74 -7.39 -19.21
N ASN A 186 4.51 -6.31 -19.31
CA ASN A 186 5.90 -6.40 -19.76
C ASN A 186 6.83 -6.97 -18.70
N ASP A 187 6.59 -6.66 -17.45
CA ASP A 187 7.39 -7.12 -16.32
C ASP A 187 6.50 -7.91 -15.34
N THR A 188 6.57 -9.24 -15.43
CA THR A 188 5.79 -10.14 -14.58
C THR A 188 6.18 -10.05 -13.09
N ILE A 189 7.24 -9.34 -12.77
CA ILE A 189 7.72 -9.13 -11.41
C ILE A 189 7.20 -7.82 -10.85
N ARG A 190 7.32 -6.71 -11.59
CA ARG A 190 7.04 -5.38 -11.10
C ARG A 190 5.62 -4.88 -11.39
N ASP A 191 4.97 -5.45 -12.40
CA ASP A 191 3.67 -4.97 -12.88
C ASP A 191 2.49 -5.78 -12.34
N TRP A 192 2.76 -6.92 -11.65
CA TRP A 192 1.70 -7.81 -11.16
C TRP A 192 1.94 -8.19 -9.70
N VAL A 193 1.40 -7.40 -8.79
CA VAL A 193 1.57 -7.58 -7.35
C VAL A 193 0.38 -6.98 -6.59
N GLY A 194 0.04 -7.61 -5.46
CA GLY A 194 -0.86 -7.03 -4.45
C GLY A 194 -0.05 -6.24 -3.42
N TRP A 195 -0.66 -5.22 -2.81
CA TRP A 195 0.01 -4.38 -1.81
C TRP A 195 -0.91 -3.95 -0.67
N PRO A 196 -0.34 -3.73 0.53
CA PRO A 196 -1.08 -3.27 1.70
C PRO A 196 -1.38 -1.78 1.60
N HIS A 197 -2.51 -1.42 1.01
CA HIS A 197 -2.90 -0.03 0.80
C HIS A 197 -2.98 0.75 2.13
N TYR A 198 -3.48 0.13 3.19
CA TYR A 198 -3.54 0.75 4.51
C TYR A 198 -2.19 1.26 5.03
N LYS A 199 -1.08 0.61 4.63
CA LYS A 199 0.30 1.03 4.97
C LYS A 199 0.88 2.05 4.01
N THR A 200 0.44 2.03 2.76
CA THR A 200 1.02 2.85 1.70
C THR A 200 0.19 4.09 1.40
N ASN A 201 -1.00 4.21 1.99
CA ASN A 201 -1.82 5.39 1.83
C ASN A 201 -1.14 6.62 2.41
N VAL A 202 -1.16 7.70 1.64
CA VAL A 202 -0.66 9.02 2.04
C VAL A 202 -1.72 10.04 1.67
N ALA A 203 -2.25 10.74 2.67
CA ALA A 203 -3.32 11.71 2.45
C ALA A 203 -2.83 12.96 1.71
N ASP A 204 -1.62 13.45 2.03
CA ASP A 204 -1.05 14.62 1.37
C ASP A 204 -0.54 14.27 -0.04
N GLN A 205 -1.07 14.99 -1.03
CA GLN A 205 -0.67 14.81 -2.44
C GLN A 205 0.82 15.12 -2.68
N LYS A 206 1.39 16.06 -1.94
CA LYS A 206 2.82 16.36 -2.03
C LYS A 206 3.66 15.19 -1.57
N ASP A 207 3.24 14.54 -0.49
CA ASP A 207 3.90 13.33 0.01
C ASP A 207 3.74 12.15 -0.96
N LYS A 208 2.60 12.02 -1.63
CA LYS A 208 2.39 10.98 -2.67
C LYS A 208 3.38 11.09 -3.81
N TRP A 209 3.71 12.32 -4.21
CA TRP A 209 4.56 12.60 -5.35
C TRP A 209 6.00 12.91 -4.97
N TRP A 210 6.27 13.15 -3.71
CA TRP A 210 7.61 13.53 -3.29
C TRP A 210 8.63 12.48 -3.71
N ARG A 211 9.57 12.94 -4.55
CA ARG A 211 10.59 12.10 -5.21
C ARG A 211 10.09 10.84 -5.91
N GLY A 212 8.81 10.67 -6.05
CA GLY A 212 8.19 9.66 -6.91
C GLY A 212 7.83 10.21 -8.28
N GLY A 213 7.87 11.52 -8.47
CA GLY A 213 7.75 12.18 -9.76
C GLY A 213 9.12 12.20 -10.43
N TRP A 214 9.24 11.56 -11.49
CA TRP A 214 10.38 11.60 -12.39
C TRP A 214 9.90 12.19 -13.69
#